data_31fe5ee1fa78dfa44ef4eab10b8eb594
#
_entry.id   31fe5ee1fa78dfa44ef4eab10b8eb594
#
_cell.length_a   1.000
_cell.length_b   1.000
_cell.length_c   1.000
_cell.angle_alpha   90.00
_cell.angle_beta   90.00
_cell.angle_gamma   90.00
#
_symmetry.space_group_name_H-M   'P 1'
#
loop_
_entity.id
_entity.type
_entity.pdbx_description
1 polymer ?
#
loop_
_entity_poly.entity_id
_entity_poly.type
_entity_poly.pdbx_seq_one_letter_code
_entity_poly.pdbx_strand_id
1 'polypeptide(L)'
;MIAQYLTQLGFSDKESTLYRVLAEVGVQPASIIARRSNLDRVTAYKHLKRLAEKGLVKVYSRNGIQCFGIESFDALESYIGEHMQLYADLRKRVPMMVNMLRSLREGEDTVPRLQIFEGTAGIKALFRDMLHAVKQENVRQVRLLSSNTFEEWLSDTAMQRVVDGFFSDLREQNVSVELFEVTGGLVPERLRKLSGKDTALPTNLVTHGSTNIFLIGHTVYLACYKGTQIGLKMTQAELSQIFHFLFDLAGRIKE
;
A
#
# COMPACT_ATOMS: atom_id res chain seq x y z
N MET A 1 -17.35 22.31 -13.39
CA MET A 1 -17.49 20.85 -13.60
C MET A 1 -16.47 20.31 -14.58
N ILE A 2 -16.45 20.71 -15.89
CA ILE A 2 -15.46 20.19 -16.89
C ILE A 2 -14.00 20.40 -16.45
N ALA A 3 -13.62 21.57 -15.93
CA ALA A 3 -12.26 21.86 -15.48
C ALA A 3 -11.78 20.90 -14.38
N GLN A 4 -12.66 20.49 -13.46
CA GLN A 4 -12.31 19.53 -12.41
C GLN A 4 -11.98 18.14 -12.97
N TYR A 5 -12.74 17.67 -13.97
CA TYR A 5 -12.42 16.40 -14.63
C TYR A 5 -11.09 16.46 -15.38
N LEU A 6 -10.82 17.57 -16.08
CA LEU A 6 -9.54 17.76 -16.77
C LEU A 6 -8.36 17.77 -15.78
N THR A 7 -8.52 18.42 -14.62
CA THR A 7 -7.48 18.40 -13.57
C THR A 7 -7.24 17.00 -13.02
N GLN A 8 -8.29 16.19 -12.82
CA GLN A 8 -8.15 14.77 -12.43
C GLN A 8 -7.40 13.93 -13.48
N LEU A 9 -7.48 14.32 -14.75
CA LEU A 9 -6.73 13.72 -15.87
C LEU A 9 -5.29 14.25 -16.00
N GLY A 10 -4.82 15.05 -15.03
CA GLY A 10 -3.45 15.56 -15.00
C GLY A 10 -3.21 16.84 -15.80
N PHE A 11 -4.26 17.54 -16.19
CA PHE A 11 -4.12 18.87 -16.78
C PHE A 11 -3.86 19.90 -15.68
N SER A 12 -2.97 20.84 -15.94
CA SER A 12 -2.84 22.01 -15.07
C SER A 12 -4.10 22.90 -15.18
N ASP A 13 -4.35 23.75 -14.17
CA ASP A 13 -5.48 24.68 -14.18
C ASP A 13 -5.48 25.58 -15.41
N LYS A 14 -4.28 25.98 -15.86
CA LYS A 14 -4.11 26.79 -17.06
C LYS A 14 -4.47 26.01 -18.34
N GLU A 15 -4.04 24.76 -18.46
CA GLU A 15 -4.40 23.89 -19.58
C GLU A 15 -5.90 23.61 -19.62
N SER A 16 -6.51 23.34 -18.47
CA SER A 16 -7.95 23.12 -18.33
C SER A 16 -8.75 24.36 -18.76
N THR A 17 -8.31 25.55 -18.34
CA THR A 17 -8.93 26.82 -18.71
C THR A 17 -8.81 27.09 -20.21
N LEU A 18 -7.62 26.88 -20.78
CA LEU A 18 -7.37 27.09 -22.22
C LEU A 18 -8.16 26.10 -23.08
N TYR A 19 -8.23 24.84 -22.70
CA TYR A 19 -8.98 23.81 -23.40
C TYR A 19 -10.50 24.13 -23.43
N ARG A 20 -11.03 24.55 -22.25
CA ARG A 20 -12.42 25.01 -22.18
C ARG A 20 -12.70 26.21 -23.06
N VAL A 21 -11.83 27.23 -23.04
CA VAL A 21 -11.97 28.41 -23.90
C VAL A 21 -11.92 28.03 -25.38
N LEU A 22 -11.01 27.13 -25.75
CA LEU A 22 -10.96 26.62 -27.14
C LEU A 22 -12.24 25.90 -27.56
N ALA A 23 -12.86 25.14 -26.66
CA ALA A 23 -14.14 24.50 -26.93
C ALA A 23 -15.27 25.52 -27.18
N GLU A 24 -15.21 26.68 -26.52
CA GLU A 24 -16.21 27.77 -26.68
C GLU A 24 -15.98 28.61 -27.94
N VAL A 25 -14.71 28.95 -28.23
CA VAL A 25 -14.41 29.94 -29.29
C VAL A 25 -13.96 29.34 -30.63
N GLY A 26 -13.71 28.03 -30.65
CA GLY A 26 -13.17 27.33 -31.82
C GLY A 26 -11.75 27.73 -32.17
N VAL A 27 -11.39 27.65 -33.47
CA VAL A 27 -10.03 27.91 -33.95
C VAL A 27 -9.71 29.41 -33.91
N GLN A 28 -8.78 29.81 -33.03
CA GLN A 28 -8.39 31.19 -32.79
C GLN A 28 -6.86 31.36 -32.63
N PRO A 29 -6.32 32.58 -32.93
CA PRO A 29 -4.95 32.92 -32.55
C PRO A 29 -4.72 32.86 -31.04
N ALA A 30 -3.49 32.54 -30.64
CA ALA A 30 -3.10 32.47 -29.20
C ALA A 30 -3.41 33.76 -28.43
N SER A 31 -3.34 34.95 -29.07
CA SER A 31 -3.65 36.24 -28.43
C SER A 31 -5.13 36.37 -28.05
N ILE A 32 -6.04 35.83 -28.85
CA ILE A 32 -7.47 35.86 -28.57
C ILE A 32 -7.80 34.88 -27.45
N ILE A 33 -7.23 33.69 -27.51
CA ILE A 33 -7.40 32.65 -26.49
C ILE A 33 -6.84 33.15 -25.14
N ALA A 34 -5.65 33.76 -25.13
CA ALA A 34 -5.01 34.31 -23.94
C ALA A 34 -5.90 35.33 -23.21
N ARG A 35 -6.43 36.28 -24.01
CA ARG A 35 -7.33 37.32 -23.50
C ARG A 35 -8.62 36.71 -22.89
N ARG A 36 -9.20 35.73 -23.56
CA ARG A 36 -10.42 35.06 -23.09
C ARG A 36 -10.17 34.20 -21.85
N SER A 37 -8.95 33.66 -21.67
CA SER A 37 -8.54 32.85 -20.53
C SER A 37 -7.99 33.69 -19.36
N ASN A 38 -7.92 35.00 -19.51
CA ASN A 38 -7.27 35.91 -18.55
C ASN A 38 -5.81 35.52 -18.25
N LEU A 39 -5.09 35.11 -19.31
CA LEU A 39 -3.67 34.74 -19.23
C LEU A 39 -2.84 35.67 -20.12
N ASP A 40 -1.56 35.84 -19.77
CA ASP A 40 -0.64 36.50 -20.69
C ASP A 40 -0.39 35.62 -21.94
N ARG A 41 -0.03 36.31 -23.07
CA ARG A 41 0.12 35.65 -24.36
C ARG A 41 1.21 34.55 -24.34
N VAL A 42 2.32 34.80 -23.65
CA VAL A 42 3.45 33.88 -23.63
C VAL A 42 3.07 32.59 -22.87
N THR A 43 2.45 32.72 -21.71
CA THR A 43 1.93 31.61 -20.92
C THR A 43 0.88 30.83 -21.71
N ALA A 44 -0.10 31.50 -22.29
CA ALA A 44 -1.13 30.83 -23.08
C ALA A 44 -0.51 30.05 -24.25
N TYR A 45 0.41 30.66 -25.00
CA TYR A 45 1.09 30.00 -26.13
C TYR A 45 1.85 28.74 -25.69
N LYS A 46 2.61 28.82 -24.57
CA LYS A 46 3.34 27.69 -24.01
C LYS A 46 2.41 26.51 -23.67
N HIS A 47 1.30 26.78 -23.01
CA HIS A 47 0.34 25.72 -22.63
C HIS A 47 -0.46 25.21 -23.84
N LEU A 48 -0.79 26.05 -24.83
CA LEU A 48 -1.40 25.61 -26.07
C LEU A 48 -0.48 24.69 -26.87
N LYS A 49 0.82 24.95 -26.88
CA LYS A 49 1.82 24.05 -27.47
C LYS A 49 1.84 22.70 -26.78
N ARG A 50 1.83 22.68 -25.43
CA ARG A 50 1.75 21.43 -24.67
C ARG A 50 0.47 20.64 -24.94
N LEU A 51 -0.66 21.31 -25.08
CA LEU A 51 -1.92 20.66 -25.47
C LEU A 51 -1.85 20.09 -26.89
N ALA A 52 -1.11 20.76 -27.80
CA ALA A 52 -0.88 20.27 -29.15
C ALA A 52 0.07 19.04 -29.14
N GLU A 53 1.10 19.03 -28.29
CA GLU A 53 2.01 17.87 -28.07
C GLU A 53 1.25 16.66 -27.51
N LYS A 54 0.21 16.89 -26.71
CA LYS A 54 -0.71 15.86 -26.21
C LYS A 54 -1.74 15.40 -27.27
N GLY A 55 -1.74 15.96 -28.47
CA GLY A 55 -2.70 15.64 -29.53
C GLY A 55 -4.12 16.19 -29.32
N LEU A 56 -4.33 17.03 -28.32
CA LEU A 56 -5.64 17.54 -27.91
C LEU A 56 -6.03 18.84 -28.65
N VAL A 57 -5.04 19.53 -29.15
CA VAL A 57 -5.18 20.81 -29.89
C VAL A 57 -4.39 20.73 -31.17
N LYS A 58 -4.99 21.17 -32.27
CA LYS A 58 -4.32 21.27 -33.56
C LYS A 58 -3.87 22.70 -33.84
N VAL A 59 -2.71 22.80 -34.45
CA VAL A 59 -2.14 24.09 -34.88
C VAL A 59 -2.49 24.32 -36.33
N TYR A 60 -3.13 25.46 -36.62
CA TYR A 60 -3.50 25.90 -37.95
C TYR A 60 -2.71 27.14 -38.35
N SER A 61 -2.43 27.32 -39.63
CA SER A 61 -1.87 28.56 -40.14
C SER A 61 -2.97 29.31 -40.93
N ARG A 62 -3.29 30.55 -40.51
CA ARG A 62 -4.20 31.43 -41.23
C ARG A 62 -3.49 32.75 -41.46
N ASN A 63 -3.27 33.10 -42.75
CA ASN A 63 -2.58 34.35 -43.16
C ASN A 63 -1.25 34.56 -42.42
N GLY A 64 -0.44 33.53 -42.27
CA GLY A 64 0.85 33.58 -41.57
C GLY A 64 0.74 33.65 -40.04
N ILE A 65 -0.47 33.60 -39.48
CA ILE A 65 -0.68 33.60 -38.01
C ILE A 65 -1.01 32.20 -37.56
N GLN A 66 -0.30 31.75 -36.50
CA GLN A 66 -0.61 30.47 -35.84
C GLN A 66 -1.92 30.59 -35.05
N CYS A 67 -2.87 29.71 -35.34
CA CYS A 67 -4.12 29.53 -34.64
C CYS A 67 -4.16 28.14 -33.99
N PHE A 68 -4.91 28.04 -32.93
CA PHE A 68 -5.08 26.79 -32.16
C PHE A 68 -6.56 26.47 -32.11
N GLY A 69 -6.89 25.18 -32.15
CA GLY A 69 -8.28 24.72 -32.10
C GLY A 69 -8.37 23.26 -31.74
N ILE A 70 -9.49 22.82 -31.21
CA ILE A 70 -9.81 21.42 -30.99
C ILE A 70 -10.31 20.87 -32.33
N GLU A 71 -9.70 19.79 -32.82
CA GLU A 71 -10.13 19.17 -34.09
C GLU A 71 -11.33 18.25 -33.86
N SER A 72 -11.25 17.41 -32.83
CA SER A 72 -12.33 16.52 -32.37
C SER A 72 -12.26 16.34 -30.86
N PHE A 73 -13.41 16.19 -30.22
CA PHE A 73 -13.45 15.81 -28.81
C PHE A 73 -13.09 14.33 -28.58
N ASP A 74 -13.15 13.48 -29.61
CA ASP A 74 -12.72 12.08 -29.57
C ASP A 74 -11.22 11.97 -29.29
N ALA A 75 -10.45 13.03 -29.62
CA ALA A 75 -9.04 13.11 -29.24
C ALA A 75 -8.82 13.04 -27.72
N LEU A 76 -9.78 13.51 -26.92
CA LEU A 76 -9.71 13.40 -25.46
C LEU A 76 -9.93 11.94 -25.00
N GLU A 77 -10.85 11.22 -25.62
CA GLU A 77 -11.08 9.80 -25.34
C GLU A 77 -9.85 8.97 -25.71
N SER A 78 -9.26 9.22 -26.88
CA SER A 78 -8.02 8.57 -27.33
C SER A 78 -6.88 8.84 -26.36
N TYR A 79 -6.68 10.06 -25.92
CA TYR A 79 -5.68 10.46 -24.92
C TYR A 79 -5.85 9.69 -23.62
N ILE A 80 -7.08 9.58 -23.10
CA ILE A 80 -7.38 8.82 -21.88
C ILE A 80 -7.07 7.34 -22.09
N GLY A 81 -7.49 6.77 -23.23
CA GLY A 81 -7.24 5.37 -23.59
C GLY A 81 -5.74 5.04 -23.62
N GLU A 82 -4.93 5.88 -24.24
CA GLU A 82 -3.47 5.73 -24.28
C GLU A 82 -2.85 5.77 -22.87
N HIS A 83 -3.29 6.69 -22.02
CA HIS A 83 -2.82 6.77 -20.65
C HIS A 83 -3.23 5.56 -19.82
N MET A 84 -4.46 5.06 -19.95
CA MET A 84 -4.92 3.85 -19.30
C MET A 84 -4.08 2.63 -19.71
N GLN A 85 -3.77 2.51 -21.00
CA GLN A 85 -2.90 1.46 -21.54
C GLN A 85 -1.50 1.56 -20.93
N LEU A 86 -0.91 2.77 -20.93
CA LEU A 86 0.40 3.03 -20.34
C LEU A 86 0.44 2.62 -18.86
N TYR A 87 -0.56 3.03 -18.07
CA TYR A 87 -0.63 2.66 -16.65
C TYR A 87 -0.83 1.16 -16.43
N ALA A 88 -1.63 0.50 -17.28
CA ALA A 88 -1.78 -0.95 -17.23
C ALA A 88 -0.46 -1.68 -17.47
N ASP A 89 0.34 -1.21 -18.44
CA ASP A 89 1.64 -1.80 -18.74
C ASP A 89 2.70 -1.48 -17.68
N LEU A 90 2.69 -0.26 -17.14
CA LEU A 90 3.55 0.08 -16.00
C LEU A 90 3.22 -0.79 -14.78
N ARG A 91 1.93 -1.00 -14.49
CA ARG A 91 1.49 -1.87 -13.38
C ARG A 91 2.04 -3.28 -13.48
N LYS A 92 2.14 -3.85 -14.67
CA LYS A 92 2.76 -5.17 -14.91
C LYS A 92 4.26 -5.17 -14.60
N ARG A 93 4.95 -4.04 -14.82
CA ARG A 93 6.41 -3.90 -14.64
C ARG A 93 6.82 -3.48 -13.23
N VAL A 94 5.91 -2.91 -12.44
CA VAL A 94 6.19 -2.46 -11.06
C VAL A 94 6.85 -3.54 -10.19
N PRO A 95 6.40 -4.82 -10.18
CA PRO A 95 7.05 -5.85 -9.37
C PRO A 95 8.52 -6.07 -9.72
N MET A 96 8.84 -6.06 -11.01
CA MET A 96 10.22 -6.16 -11.49
C MET A 96 11.07 -4.96 -11.06
N MET A 97 10.53 -3.74 -11.20
CA MET A 97 11.22 -2.53 -10.76
C MET A 97 11.48 -2.53 -9.25
N VAL A 98 10.48 -2.95 -8.45
CA VAL A 98 10.62 -3.09 -6.99
C VAL A 98 11.71 -4.09 -6.64
N ASN A 99 11.79 -5.23 -7.33
CA ASN A 99 12.85 -6.21 -7.12
C ASN A 99 14.23 -5.67 -7.49
N MET A 100 14.34 -4.95 -8.61
CA MET A 100 15.60 -4.27 -8.98
C MET A 100 16.01 -3.23 -7.92
N LEU A 101 15.09 -2.45 -7.38
CA LEU A 101 15.38 -1.50 -6.31
C LEU A 101 15.78 -2.19 -5.00
N ARG A 102 15.22 -3.37 -4.73
CA ARG A 102 15.63 -4.19 -3.58
C ARG A 102 17.05 -4.72 -3.75
N SER A 103 17.40 -5.25 -4.93
CA SER A 103 18.74 -5.77 -5.18
C SER A 103 19.85 -4.69 -5.12
N LEU A 104 19.51 -3.42 -5.39
CA LEU A 104 20.45 -2.31 -5.17
C LEU A 104 20.76 -2.06 -3.68
N ARG A 105 19.92 -2.57 -2.77
CA ARG A 105 20.09 -2.48 -1.31
C ARG A 105 20.73 -3.74 -0.69
N GLU A 106 20.83 -4.83 -1.44
CA GLU A 106 21.35 -6.13 -0.95
C GLU A 106 22.83 -6.12 -0.54
N GLY A 107 23.53 -4.98 -0.62
CA GLY A 107 24.86 -4.79 -0.03
C GLY A 107 24.89 -4.46 1.45
N GLU A 108 23.74 -4.31 2.12
CA GLU A 108 23.62 -3.92 3.54
C GLU A 108 22.86 -4.94 4.39
N ASP A 109 23.03 -6.23 4.15
CA ASP A 109 22.34 -7.32 4.89
C ASP A 109 22.72 -7.43 6.39
N THR A 110 23.61 -6.59 6.88
CA THR A 110 24.02 -6.56 8.28
C THR A 110 23.13 -5.66 9.16
N VAL A 111 22.29 -4.80 8.59
CA VAL A 111 21.44 -3.89 9.35
C VAL A 111 20.00 -4.42 9.41
N PRO A 112 19.44 -4.67 10.60
CA PRO A 112 18.04 -5.07 10.72
C PRO A 112 17.12 -4.06 10.06
N ARG A 113 16.28 -4.50 9.13
CA ARG A 113 15.23 -3.64 8.54
C ARG A 113 14.07 -3.56 9.52
N LEU A 114 13.96 -2.42 10.20
CA LEU A 114 12.88 -2.12 11.11
C LEU A 114 11.85 -1.24 10.44
N GLN A 115 10.59 -1.67 10.46
CA GLN A 115 9.45 -0.88 10.00
C GLN A 115 8.45 -0.71 11.14
N ILE A 116 8.00 0.52 11.36
CA ILE A 116 7.07 0.88 12.43
C ILE A 116 5.70 1.16 11.80
N PHE A 117 4.65 0.66 12.44
CA PHE A 117 3.26 0.84 12.08
C PHE A 117 2.53 1.48 13.25
N GLU A 118 2.03 2.70 13.10
CA GLU A 118 1.43 3.46 14.20
C GLU A 118 -0.10 3.60 14.06
N GLY A 119 -0.78 3.51 15.19
CA GLY A 119 -2.22 3.65 15.29
C GLY A 119 -3.01 2.52 14.65
N THR A 120 -4.34 2.61 14.70
CA THR A 120 -5.25 1.58 14.17
C THR A 120 -5.02 1.30 12.68
N ALA A 121 -4.77 2.34 11.88
CA ALA A 121 -4.49 2.18 10.46
C ALA A 121 -3.17 1.45 10.22
N GLY A 122 -2.15 1.74 11.02
CA GLY A 122 -0.86 1.07 11.00
C GLY A 122 -0.98 -0.40 11.36
N ILE A 123 -1.70 -0.75 12.42
CA ILE A 123 -1.93 -2.16 12.79
C ILE A 123 -2.68 -2.92 11.67
N LYS A 124 -3.69 -2.30 11.05
CA LYS A 124 -4.35 -2.91 9.88
C LYS A 124 -3.38 -3.14 8.70
N ALA A 125 -2.46 -2.22 8.49
CA ALA A 125 -1.42 -2.37 7.48
C ALA A 125 -0.42 -3.47 7.83
N LEU A 126 -0.05 -3.64 9.11
CA LEU A 126 0.79 -4.71 9.62
C LEU A 126 0.19 -6.09 9.30
N PHE A 127 -1.10 -6.31 9.59
CA PHE A 127 -1.78 -7.58 9.28
C PHE A 127 -1.82 -7.88 7.78
N ARG A 128 -2.02 -6.86 6.95
CA ARG A 128 -1.94 -7.02 5.48
C ARG A 128 -0.54 -7.39 5.02
N ASP A 129 0.50 -6.78 5.61
CA ASP A 129 1.89 -7.10 5.32
C ASP A 129 2.25 -8.53 5.76
N MET A 130 1.75 -9.00 6.91
CA MET A 130 1.90 -10.39 7.34
C MET A 130 1.32 -11.38 6.33
N LEU A 131 0.09 -11.15 5.83
CA LEU A 131 -0.52 -12.00 4.80
C LEU A 131 0.27 -11.99 3.50
N HIS A 132 0.83 -10.85 3.15
CA HIS A 132 1.68 -10.72 1.98
C HIS A 132 2.98 -11.52 2.14
N ALA A 133 3.61 -11.46 3.33
CA ALA A 133 4.80 -12.24 3.65
C ALA A 133 4.54 -13.75 3.59
N VAL A 134 3.42 -14.20 4.15
CA VAL A 134 2.99 -15.61 4.06
C VAL A 134 2.93 -16.09 2.62
N LYS A 135 2.36 -15.29 1.73
CA LYS A 135 2.25 -15.62 0.29
C LYS A 135 3.59 -15.59 -0.42
N GLN A 136 4.40 -14.55 -0.17
CA GLN A 136 5.68 -14.37 -0.86
C GLN A 136 6.71 -15.43 -0.49
N GLU A 137 6.79 -15.79 0.81
CA GLU A 137 7.75 -16.76 1.32
C GLU A 137 7.20 -18.20 1.30
N ASN A 138 5.98 -18.41 0.77
CA ASN A 138 5.29 -19.71 0.74
C ASN A 138 5.29 -20.41 2.10
N VAL A 139 5.01 -19.64 3.15
CA VAL A 139 5.06 -20.10 4.54
C VAL A 139 3.95 -21.11 4.80
N ARG A 140 4.29 -22.24 5.43
CA ARG A 140 3.34 -23.30 5.80
C ARG A 140 2.89 -23.24 7.25
N GLN A 141 3.64 -22.54 8.07
CA GLN A 141 3.39 -22.40 9.50
C GLN A 141 3.72 -21.00 10.00
N VAL A 142 2.81 -20.40 10.74
CA VAL A 142 3.00 -19.15 11.49
C VAL A 142 3.13 -19.50 12.95
N ARG A 143 4.13 -18.96 13.64
CA ARG A 143 4.28 -19.11 15.09
C ARG A 143 3.80 -17.83 15.76
N LEU A 144 2.96 -17.97 16.75
CA LEU A 144 2.36 -16.87 17.48
C LEU A 144 2.57 -17.03 18.99
N LEU A 145 3.32 -16.10 19.60
CA LEU A 145 3.33 -15.92 21.04
C LEU A 145 2.28 -14.88 21.39
N SER A 146 1.21 -15.32 22.05
CA SER A 146 0.11 -14.46 22.46
C SER A 146 0.26 -14.06 23.93
N SER A 147 0.23 -12.74 24.17
CA SER A 147 0.05 -12.18 25.49
C SER A 147 -1.45 -12.01 25.83
N ASN A 148 -1.76 -11.69 27.10
CA ASN A 148 -3.13 -11.55 27.64
C ASN A 148 -4.02 -10.49 26.94
N THR A 149 -3.53 -9.79 25.94
CA THR A 149 -4.20 -8.62 25.37
C THR A 149 -4.98 -8.89 24.09
N PHE A 150 -5.10 -10.14 23.67
CA PHE A 150 -5.99 -10.48 22.54
C PHE A 150 -7.46 -10.09 22.82
N GLU A 151 -7.90 -10.11 24.06
CA GLU A 151 -9.23 -9.65 24.43
C GLU A 151 -9.45 -8.16 24.16
N GLU A 152 -8.42 -7.33 24.39
CA GLU A 152 -8.52 -5.89 24.09
C GLU A 152 -8.65 -5.63 22.58
N TRP A 153 -8.03 -6.45 21.74
CA TRP A 153 -8.20 -6.37 20.28
C TRP A 153 -9.60 -6.77 19.83
N LEU A 154 -10.20 -7.71 20.52
CA LEU A 154 -11.52 -8.23 20.20
C LEU A 154 -12.65 -7.36 20.77
N SER A 155 -12.36 -6.46 21.69
CA SER A 155 -13.32 -5.46 22.17
C SER A 155 -13.60 -4.36 21.12
N ASP A 156 -12.64 -4.10 20.22
CA ASP A 156 -12.83 -3.22 19.06
C ASP A 156 -13.36 -4.02 17.87
N THR A 157 -14.61 -3.81 17.49
CA THR A 157 -15.27 -4.50 16.37
C THR A 157 -14.51 -4.37 15.04
N ALA A 158 -13.82 -3.23 14.82
CA ALA A 158 -13.04 -3.02 13.59
C ALA A 158 -11.76 -3.85 13.60
N MET A 159 -11.08 -3.97 14.74
CA MET A 159 -9.91 -4.82 14.91
C MET A 159 -10.27 -6.29 14.92
N GLN A 160 -11.38 -6.66 15.55
CA GLN A 160 -11.89 -8.03 15.52
C GLN A 160 -12.03 -8.55 14.09
N ARG A 161 -12.61 -7.73 13.17
CA ARG A 161 -12.74 -8.11 11.76
C ARG A 161 -11.38 -8.30 11.07
N VAL A 162 -10.37 -7.49 11.42
CA VAL A 162 -9.02 -7.61 10.86
C VAL A 162 -8.35 -8.90 11.33
N VAL A 163 -8.45 -9.20 12.61
CA VAL A 163 -7.88 -10.42 13.20
C VAL A 163 -8.60 -11.67 12.66
N ASP A 164 -9.94 -11.68 12.69
CA ASP A 164 -10.74 -12.80 12.16
C ASP A 164 -10.43 -13.03 10.67
N GLY A 165 -10.33 -11.96 9.88
CA GLY A 165 -9.96 -12.02 8.46
C GLY A 165 -8.57 -12.61 8.26
N PHE A 166 -7.57 -12.18 9.05
CA PHE A 166 -6.21 -12.69 8.98
C PHE A 166 -6.16 -14.21 9.20
N PHE A 167 -6.79 -14.70 10.27
CA PHE A 167 -6.81 -16.14 10.55
C PHE A 167 -7.64 -16.95 9.54
N SER A 168 -8.72 -16.36 8.98
CA SER A 168 -9.48 -16.99 7.89
C SER A 168 -8.61 -17.16 6.64
N ASP A 169 -7.89 -16.10 6.26
CA ASP A 169 -6.98 -16.12 5.10
C ASP A 169 -5.85 -17.14 5.26
N LEU A 170 -5.29 -17.29 6.48
CA LEU A 170 -4.28 -18.33 6.75
C LEU A 170 -4.85 -19.73 6.56
N ARG A 171 -6.08 -19.97 7.04
CA ARG A 171 -6.77 -21.25 6.87
C ARG A 171 -7.04 -21.57 5.41
N GLU A 172 -7.55 -20.61 4.65
CA GLU A 172 -7.82 -20.77 3.21
C GLU A 172 -6.55 -21.13 2.43
N GLN A 173 -5.40 -20.66 2.90
CA GLN A 173 -4.08 -20.96 2.33
C GLN A 173 -3.45 -22.24 2.89
N ASN A 174 -4.15 -23.01 3.74
CA ASN A 174 -3.63 -24.19 4.43
C ASN A 174 -2.36 -23.90 5.25
N VAL A 175 -2.29 -22.72 5.87
CA VAL A 175 -1.18 -22.33 6.76
C VAL A 175 -1.58 -22.67 8.19
N SER A 176 -0.79 -23.51 8.86
CA SER A 176 -0.99 -23.83 10.27
C SER A 176 -0.51 -22.70 11.17
N VAL A 177 -1.15 -22.56 12.33
CA VAL A 177 -0.71 -21.62 13.38
C VAL A 177 -0.26 -22.42 14.59
N GLU A 178 0.99 -22.27 15.00
CA GLU A 178 1.50 -22.80 16.25
C GLU A 178 1.39 -21.69 17.32
N LEU A 179 0.48 -21.90 18.29
CA LEU A 179 0.16 -20.91 19.31
C LEU A 179 0.90 -21.21 20.61
N PHE A 180 1.63 -20.23 21.10
CA PHE A 180 2.24 -20.21 22.43
C PHE A 180 1.48 -19.22 23.29
N GLU A 181 0.77 -19.71 24.29
CA GLU A 181 -0.04 -18.91 25.18
C GLU A 181 0.67 -18.71 26.51
N VAL A 182 0.79 -17.46 26.93
CA VAL A 182 1.21 -17.15 28.29
C VAL A 182 0.04 -17.45 29.23
N THR A 183 0.19 -18.42 30.13
CA THR A 183 -0.89 -18.90 31.02
C THR A 183 -1.44 -17.75 31.86
N GLY A 184 -2.77 -17.64 31.92
CA GLY A 184 -3.52 -16.56 32.58
C GLY A 184 -4.17 -15.59 31.60
N GLY A 185 -3.91 -15.72 30.30
CA GLY A 185 -4.60 -15.01 29.25
C GLY A 185 -5.75 -15.83 28.67
N LEU A 186 -6.85 -15.16 28.39
CA LEU A 186 -7.96 -15.74 27.67
C LEU A 186 -7.67 -15.60 26.18
N VAL A 187 -6.96 -16.55 25.60
CA VAL A 187 -6.95 -16.67 24.15
C VAL A 187 -8.36 -17.10 23.73
N PRO A 188 -9.04 -16.34 22.87
CA PRO A 188 -10.37 -16.71 22.44
C PRO A 188 -10.39 -18.13 21.89
N GLU A 189 -11.38 -18.91 22.29
CA GLU A 189 -11.57 -20.30 21.82
C GLU A 189 -11.54 -20.43 20.31
N ARG A 190 -11.90 -19.36 19.62
CA ARG A 190 -11.77 -19.20 18.16
C ARG A 190 -10.34 -19.39 17.67
N LEU A 191 -9.35 -18.75 18.33
CA LEU A 191 -7.92 -18.85 17.94
C LEU A 191 -7.39 -20.24 18.26
N ARG A 192 -7.83 -20.84 19.37
CA ARG A 192 -7.49 -22.24 19.72
C ARG A 192 -7.99 -23.22 18.68
N LYS A 193 -9.19 -23.00 18.12
CA LYS A 193 -9.72 -23.83 17.01
C LYS A 193 -8.96 -23.65 15.70
N LEU A 194 -8.18 -22.59 15.55
CA LEU A 194 -7.38 -22.29 14.37
C LEU A 194 -5.94 -22.78 14.50
N SER A 195 -5.46 -22.98 15.73
CA SER A 195 -4.12 -23.51 15.99
C SER A 195 -4.10 -25.01 15.75
N GLY A 196 -3.14 -25.48 14.97
CA GLY A 196 -2.89 -26.93 14.81
C GLY A 196 -2.15 -27.52 16.02
N LYS A 197 -1.45 -26.69 16.78
CA LYS A 197 -0.69 -27.07 17.98
C LYS A 197 -0.75 -25.89 18.97
N ASP A 198 -1.25 -26.18 20.16
CA ASP A 198 -1.38 -25.22 21.25
C ASP A 198 -0.40 -25.57 22.36
N THR A 199 0.43 -24.61 22.78
CA THR A 199 1.43 -24.80 23.84
C THR A 199 1.23 -23.73 24.90
N ALA A 200 0.75 -24.12 26.08
CA ALA A 200 0.67 -23.23 27.23
C ALA A 200 2.06 -23.11 27.90
N LEU A 201 2.51 -21.87 28.09
CA LEU A 201 3.76 -21.58 28.79
C LEU A 201 3.50 -21.44 30.30
N PRO A 202 4.48 -21.77 31.16
CA PRO A 202 4.35 -21.62 32.59
C PRO A 202 4.06 -20.18 33.03
N THR A 203 3.22 -19.99 34.05
CA THR A 203 2.79 -18.67 34.56
C THR A 203 3.92 -17.81 35.11
N ASN A 204 5.03 -18.41 35.55
CA ASN A 204 6.21 -17.68 36.01
C ASN A 204 7.01 -16.98 34.90
N LEU A 205 6.72 -17.30 33.63
CA LEU A 205 7.26 -16.61 32.46
C LEU A 205 6.37 -15.46 32.00
N VAL A 206 5.28 -15.15 32.72
CA VAL A 206 4.35 -14.08 32.37
C VAL A 206 5.08 -12.75 32.40
N THR A 207 5.28 -12.19 31.22
CA THR A 207 5.56 -10.77 31.08
C THR A 207 4.24 -10.02 31.19
N HIS A 208 4.19 -8.94 31.98
CA HIS A 208 3.03 -8.05 32.03
C HIS A 208 2.88 -7.24 30.72
N GLY A 209 3.42 -7.78 29.61
CA GLY A 209 3.43 -7.16 28.30
C GLY A 209 2.11 -7.35 27.54
N SER A 210 1.77 -6.34 26.77
CA SER A 210 0.59 -6.31 25.89
C SER A 210 0.96 -6.55 24.43
N THR A 211 2.02 -7.31 24.16
CA THR A 211 2.58 -7.48 22.82
C THR A 211 2.42 -8.92 22.35
N ASN A 212 1.88 -9.08 21.16
CA ASN A 212 1.84 -10.36 20.45
C ASN A 212 2.99 -10.41 19.46
N ILE A 213 3.65 -11.58 19.37
CA ILE A 213 4.81 -11.80 18.49
C ILE A 213 4.42 -12.84 17.46
N PHE A 214 4.49 -12.46 16.17
CA PHE A 214 4.29 -13.37 15.06
C PHE A 214 5.62 -13.62 14.37
N LEU A 215 5.94 -14.88 14.15
CA LEU A 215 7.09 -15.30 13.36
C LEU A 215 6.59 -15.93 12.06
N ILE A 216 6.91 -15.27 10.94
CA ILE A 216 6.46 -15.63 9.60
C ILE A 216 7.70 -15.71 8.71
N GLY A 217 8.10 -16.94 8.34
CA GLY A 217 9.34 -17.16 7.60
C GLY A 217 10.55 -16.55 8.30
N HIS A 218 11.21 -15.62 7.65
CA HIS A 218 12.37 -14.89 8.18
C HIS A 218 12.04 -13.51 8.78
N THR A 219 10.76 -13.24 9.01
CA THR A 219 10.30 -11.94 9.50
C THR A 219 9.61 -12.08 10.86
N VAL A 220 9.98 -11.22 11.79
CA VAL A 220 9.37 -11.11 13.12
C VAL A 220 8.47 -9.88 13.13
N TYR A 221 7.23 -10.08 13.55
CA TYR A 221 6.27 -9.01 13.75
C TYR A 221 5.89 -8.91 15.21
N LEU A 222 5.90 -7.71 15.75
CA LEU A 222 5.38 -7.42 17.07
C LEU A 222 4.16 -6.51 16.94
N ALA A 223 3.12 -6.81 17.67
CA ALA A 223 1.92 -6.01 17.65
C ALA A 223 1.45 -5.75 19.09
N CYS A 224 1.48 -4.48 19.50
CA CYS A 224 1.04 -3.96 20.76
C CYS A 224 -0.24 -3.15 20.55
N TYR A 225 -1.28 -3.43 21.34
CA TYR A 225 -2.56 -2.75 21.22
C TYR A 225 -2.88 -1.86 22.45
N LYS A 226 -2.32 -2.15 23.60
CA LYS A 226 -2.60 -1.43 24.84
C LYS A 226 -1.89 -0.08 24.86
N GLY A 227 -2.64 0.99 25.09
CA GLY A 227 -2.12 2.35 25.08
C GLY A 227 -1.84 2.85 23.65
N THR A 228 -0.58 3.04 23.31
CA THR A 228 -0.18 3.40 21.95
C THR A 228 -0.20 2.16 21.06
N GLN A 229 -1.06 2.16 20.04
CA GLN A 229 -1.13 1.06 19.07
C GLN A 229 0.11 1.12 18.17
N ILE A 230 1.02 0.18 18.36
CA ILE A 230 2.27 0.09 17.60
C ILE A 230 2.48 -1.32 17.08
N GLY A 231 2.79 -1.41 15.79
CA GLY A 231 3.30 -2.60 15.15
C GLY A 231 4.76 -2.40 14.74
N LEU A 232 5.56 -3.45 14.88
CA LEU A 232 6.94 -3.49 14.42
C LEU A 232 7.12 -4.68 13.48
N LYS A 233 7.81 -4.47 12.39
CA LYS A 233 8.29 -5.52 11.49
C LYS A 233 9.81 -5.47 11.50
N MET A 234 10.43 -6.61 11.79
CA MET A 234 11.88 -6.79 11.74
C MET A 234 12.21 -7.90 10.75
N THR A 235 12.99 -7.56 9.74
CA THR A 235 13.44 -8.52 8.73
C THR A 235 14.95 -8.60 8.77
N GLN A 236 15.45 -9.70 9.34
CA GLN A 236 16.87 -10.06 9.35
C GLN A 236 16.98 -11.55 9.65
N ALA A 237 17.75 -12.27 8.85
CA ALA A 237 17.88 -13.72 8.95
C ALA A 237 18.39 -14.19 10.33
N GLU A 238 19.41 -13.53 10.88
CA GLU A 238 19.98 -13.87 12.17
C GLU A 238 19.00 -13.66 13.33
N LEU A 239 18.27 -12.52 13.34
CA LEU A 239 17.26 -12.27 14.36
C LEU A 239 16.11 -13.28 14.27
N SER A 240 15.65 -13.62 13.06
CA SER A 240 14.60 -14.61 12.91
C SER A 240 15.02 -15.98 13.42
N GLN A 241 16.28 -16.39 13.22
CA GLN A 241 16.82 -17.64 13.76
C GLN A 241 16.80 -17.67 15.30
N ILE A 242 17.13 -16.54 15.95
CA ILE A 242 17.03 -16.43 17.40
C ILE A 242 15.58 -16.62 17.86
N PHE A 243 14.62 -15.99 17.18
CA PHE A 243 13.20 -16.18 17.50
C PHE A 243 12.73 -17.62 17.23
N HIS A 244 13.16 -18.25 16.14
CA HIS A 244 12.89 -19.67 15.89
C HIS A 244 13.40 -20.54 17.04
N PHE A 245 14.63 -20.32 17.47
CA PHE A 245 15.22 -21.03 18.60
C PHE A 245 14.43 -20.83 19.91
N LEU A 246 14.01 -19.58 20.21
CA LEU A 246 13.21 -19.27 21.39
C LEU A 246 11.85 -19.97 21.37
N PHE A 247 11.17 -20.01 20.22
CA PHE A 247 9.92 -20.73 20.05
C PHE A 247 10.11 -22.26 20.18
N ASP A 248 11.20 -22.81 19.66
CA ASP A 248 11.53 -24.23 19.81
C ASP A 248 11.83 -24.59 21.27
N LEU A 249 12.55 -23.70 21.97
CA LEU A 249 12.82 -23.86 23.39
C LEU A 249 11.52 -23.83 24.22
N ALA A 250 10.64 -22.84 23.91
CA ALA A 250 9.33 -22.73 24.56
C ALA A 250 8.46 -23.98 24.33
N GLY A 251 8.54 -24.59 23.14
CA GLY A 251 7.85 -25.85 22.85
C GLY A 251 8.33 -27.06 23.64
N ARG A 252 9.60 -27.06 24.10
CA ARG A 252 10.20 -28.16 24.88
C ARG A 252 9.94 -28.06 26.40
N ILE A 253 9.58 -26.89 26.91
CA ILE A 253 9.30 -26.69 28.36
C ILE A 253 8.07 -27.50 28.80
N LYS A 254 7.31 -28.06 27.89
CA LYS A 254 6.10 -28.85 28.14
C LYS A 254 6.37 -30.35 28.39
N GLU A 255 7.57 -30.81 28.05
CA GLU A 255 8.04 -32.19 28.35
C GLU A 255 8.74 -32.27 29.68
#